data_ccb772c1f61ce62f398c2295a03bdbcf
#
_entry.id   ccb772c1f61ce62f398c2295a03bdbcf
#
_cell.length_a   1.000
_cell.length_b   1.000
_cell.length_c   1.000
_cell.angle_alpha   90.00
_cell.angle_beta   90.00
_cell.angle_gamma   90.00
#
_symmetry.space_group_name_H-M   'P 1'
#
loop_
_entity.id
_entity.type
_entity.pdbx_description
1 polymer ?
#
loop_
_entity_poly.entity_id
_entity_poly.type
_entity_poly.pdbx_seq_one_letter_code
_entity_poly.pdbx_strand_id
1 'polypeptide(L)'
;WRKRPVRSLLFGVTLFLMLDIGRYLVWPPVGWLETEQPRTTSFMEYRQEQWQNGPRAKDGKAMRIRQQWVPLKRIAPALRQAVVTSEDDLFWKHDGFNFSQMYDALKRNWDKGRMAAGGSTISQQLAKNLWFTPERSILRKIKEAIMTWRLELALDKERILELYLNVAEWGNGVYGAEAAARHYFGKSAANLSRGEAARLAVMLPSPLRRTPSSAIVKRLSSRLLKRMPR
;
A
#
# COMPACT_ATOMS: atom_id res chain seq x y z
N TRP A 1 14.51 20.25 43.90
CA TRP A 1 14.70 21.14 42.73
C TRP A 1 15.09 20.41 41.43
N ARG A 2 15.78 19.27 41.49
CA ARG A 2 16.27 18.52 40.30
C ARG A 2 15.17 17.82 39.46
N LYS A 3 13.99 17.54 40.00
CA LYS A 3 12.92 16.81 39.29
C LYS A 3 12.03 17.67 38.37
N ARG A 4 12.04 19.01 38.54
CA ARG A 4 11.19 19.92 37.74
C ARG A 4 11.60 19.96 36.25
N PRO A 5 12.87 20.08 35.83
CA PRO A 5 13.23 20.18 34.42
C PRO A 5 12.90 18.87 33.64
N VAL A 6 13.08 17.70 34.28
CA VAL A 6 12.72 16.42 33.65
C VAL A 6 11.22 16.29 33.41
N ARG A 7 10.39 16.70 34.40
CA ARG A 7 8.91 16.69 34.24
C ARG A 7 8.46 17.65 33.15
N SER A 8 9.04 18.86 33.07
CA SER A 8 8.72 19.83 32.02
C SER A 8 9.13 19.33 30.64
N LEU A 9 10.28 18.67 30.52
CA LEU A 9 10.74 18.05 29.27
C LEU A 9 9.79 16.90 28.84
N LEU A 10 9.44 16.00 29.76
CA LEU A 10 8.50 14.91 29.49
C LEU A 10 7.13 15.44 29.07
N PHE A 11 6.61 16.47 29.75
CA PHE A 11 5.37 17.12 29.36
C PHE A 11 5.45 17.72 27.96
N GLY A 12 6.54 18.45 27.64
CA GLY A 12 6.76 19.02 26.30
C GLY A 12 6.82 17.97 25.20
N VAL A 13 7.55 16.88 25.43
CA VAL A 13 7.62 15.75 24.48
C VAL A 13 6.25 15.09 24.29
N THR A 14 5.52 14.84 25.38
CA THR A 14 4.18 14.23 25.30
C THR A 14 3.21 15.14 24.55
N LEU A 15 3.20 16.43 24.84
CA LEU A 15 2.36 17.41 24.14
C LEU A 15 2.71 17.48 22.66
N PHE A 16 4.00 17.53 22.32
CA PHE A 16 4.46 17.49 20.93
C PHE A 16 3.96 16.26 20.19
N LEU A 17 4.08 15.06 20.80
CA LEU A 17 3.60 13.81 20.21
C LEU A 17 2.07 13.80 20.04
N MET A 18 1.34 14.31 21.04
CA MET A 18 -0.13 14.43 20.93
C MET A 18 -0.53 15.36 19.78
N LEU A 19 0.12 16.51 19.64
CA LEU A 19 -0.14 17.46 18.55
C LEU A 19 0.26 16.89 17.19
N ASP A 20 1.42 16.22 17.11
CA ASP A 20 1.92 15.61 15.86
C ASP A 20 1.02 14.45 15.38
N ILE A 21 0.45 13.67 16.31
CA ILE A 21 -0.53 12.63 15.96
C ILE A 21 -1.90 13.27 15.70
N GLY A 22 -2.34 14.16 16.59
CA GLY A 22 -3.67 14.76 16.57
C GLY A 22 -3.95 15.57 15.30
N ARG A 23 -2.94 16.20 14.72
CA ARG A 23 -3.10 16.92 13.44
C ARG A 23 -3.64 16.02 12.32
N TYR A 24 -3.36 14.72 12.35
CA TYR A 24 -3.86 13.77 11.33
C TYR A 24 -5.37 13.53 11.42
N LEU A 25 -6.05 13.97 12.49
CA LEU A 25 -7.51 13.96 12.56
C LEU A 25 -8.15 14.95 11.56
N VAL A 26 -7.43 16.01 11.18
CA VAL A 26 -7.93 17.06 10.30
C VAL A 26 -7.07 17.29 9.06
N TRP A 27 -5.77 17.04 9.12
CA TRP A 27 -4.80 17.26 8.05
C TRP A 27 -3.94 16.02 7.78
N PRO A 28 -3.58 15.69 6.51
CA PRO A 28 -3.98 16.37 5.26
C PRO A 28 -5.44 16.13 4.90
N PRO A 29 -6.08 16.97 4.05
CA PRO A 29 -7.44 16.75 3.58
C PRO A 29 -7.53 15.45 2.78
N VAL A 30 -8.67 14.76 2.86
CA VAL A 30 -8.91 13.49 2.15
C VAL A 30 -10.03 13.59 1.11
N GLY A 31 -10.97 14.54 1.27
CA GLY A 31 -12.18 14.65 0.44
C GLY A 31 -11.89 14.88 -1.05
N TRP A 32 -10.78 15.54 -1.40
CA TRP A 32 -10.40 15.74 -2.79
C TRP A 32 -10.16 14.41 -3.54
N LEU A 33 -9.81 13.35 -2.83
CA LEU A 33 -9.60 12.02 -3.42
C LEU A 33 -10.89 11.39 -3.96
N GLU A 34 -12.06 11.91 -3.63
CA GLU A 34 -13.34 11.48 -4.20
C GLU A 34 -13.37 11.69 -5.73
N THR A 35 -12.87 12.82 -6.18
CA THR A 35 -12.93 13.22 -7.60
C THR A 35 -11.58 13.34 -8.28
N GLU A 36 -10.53 13.66 -7.55
CA GLU A 36 -9.21 13.91 -8.11
C GLU A 36 -8.27 12.68 -8.00
N GLN A 37 -7.22 12.72 -8.81
CA GLN A 37 -6.21 11.67 -8.91
C GLN A 37 -4.89 12.17 -8.34
N PRO A 38 -4.27 11.49 -7.37
CA PRO A 38 -2.95 11.87 -6.89
C PRO A 38 -1.91 11.69 -8.02
N ARG A 39 -1.22 12.78 -8.36
CA ARG A 39 -0.15 12.76 -9.37
C ARG A 39 1.12 12.10 -8.83
N THR A 40 1.42 12.36 -7.56
CA THR A 40 2.53 11.76 -6.82
C THR A 40 2.04 11.31 -5.45
N THR A 41 2.75 10.37 -4.84
CA THR A 41 2.50 9.92 -3.47
C THR A 41 3.79 10.00 -2.66
N SER A 42 3.69 10.16 -1.34
CA SER A 42 4.87 10.16 -0.47
C SER A 42 5.74 8.91 -0.65
N PHE A 43 5.11 7.78 -1.01
CA PHE A 43 5.86 6.57 -1.30
C PHE A 43 6.67 6.67 -2.61
N MET A 44 6.13 7.29 -3.65
CA MET A 44 6.85 7.55 -4.92
C MET A 44 8.02 8.50 -4.71
N GLU A 45 7.80 9.60 -3.97
CA GLU A 45 8.83 10.58 -3.63
C GLU A 45 9.97 9.93 -2.84
N TYR A 46 9.65 9.13 -1.82
CA TYR A 46 10.63 8.36 -1.07
C TYR A 46 11.45 7.42 -1.97
N ARG A 47 10.82 6.75 -2.94
CA ARG A 47 11.51 5.88 -3.89
C ARG A 47 12.44 6.65 -4.82
N GLN A 48 12.02 7.83 -5.27
CA GLN A 48 12.87 8.71 -6.09
C GLN A 48 14.09 9.19 -5.30
N GLU A 49 13.89 9.60 -4.04
CA GLU A 49 14.98 10.01 -3.16
C GLU A 49 15.96 8.86 -2.88
N GLN A 50 15.43 7.67 -2.56
CA GLN A 50 16.29 6.48 -2.41
C GLN A 50 17.10 6.16 -3.67
N TRP A 51 16.51 6.37 -4.85
CA TRP A 51 17.20 6.16 -6.10
C TRP A 51 18.31 7.21 -6.30
N GLN A 52 18.02 8.47 -6.06
CA GLN A 52 18.98 9.58 -6.18
C GLN A 52 20.17 9.42 -5.23
N ASN A 53 19.93 8.93 -4.02
CA ASN A 53 20.95 8.71 -3.01
C ASN A 53 21.63 7.32 -3.10
N GLY A 54 21.20 6.48 -4.01
CA GLY A 54 21.69 5.11 -4.18
C GLY A 54 22.83 4.95 -5.17
N PRO A 55 23.48 3.78 -5.23
CA PRO A 55 24.60 3.50 -6.15
C PRO A 55 24.26 3.73 -7.63
N ARG A 56 22.99 3.59 -7.99
CA ARG A 56 22.50 3.77 -9.39
C ARG A 56 22.42 5.23 -9.83
N ALA A 57 22.41 6.18 -8.89
CA ALA A 57 22.48 7.60 -9.20
C ALA A 57 23.83 8.01 -9.82
N LYS A 58 24.89 7.25 -9.54
CA LYS A 58 26.23 7.48 -10.09
C LYS A 58 26.26 7.31 -11.63
N ASP A 59 25.30 6.61 -12.21
CA ASP A 59 25.17 6.44 -13.66
C ASP A 59 24.42 7.60 -14.35
N GLY A 60 24.09 8.68 -13.59
CA GLY A 60 23.37 9.86 -14.12
C GLY A 60 21.94 9.60 -14.58
N LYS A 61 21.39 8.43 -14.30
CA LYS A 61 20.03 8.05 -14.72
C LYS A 61 19.00 8.34 -13.64
N ALA A 62 18.10 9.28 -13.90
CA ALA A 62 16.94 9.49 -13.05
C ALA A 62 16.01 8.26 -13.04
N MET A 63 15.37 8.00 -11.89
CA MET A 63 14.32 6.97 -11.82
C MET A 63 13.14 7.42 -12.70
N ARG A 64 12.82 6.63 -13.71
CA ARG A 64 11.64 6.89 -14.53
C ARG A 64 10.41 6.31 -13.86
N ILE A 65 9.54 7.16 -13.32
CA ILE A 65 8.20 6.77 -12.87
C ILE A 65 7.33 6.48 -14.08
N ARG A 66 6.74 5.29 -14.10
CA ARG A 66 5.72 4.85 -15.05
C ARG A 66 4.42 4.68 -14.28
N GLN A 67 3.49 5.60 -14.51
CA GLN A 67 2.14 5.54 -13.98
C GLN A 67 1.19 5.98 -15.07
N GLN A 68 0.11 5.24 -15.22
CA GLN A 68 -1.00 5.62 -16.08
C GLN A 68 -2.29 5.31 -15.34
N TRP A 69 -3.04 6.35 -15.04
CA TRP A 69 -4.31 6.22 -14.34
C TRP A 69 -5.36 5.60 -15.25
N VAL A 70 -6.14 4.67 -14.72
CA VAL A 70 -7.32 4.11 -15.38
C VAL A 70 -8.46 3.95 -14.36
N PRO A 71 -9.72 4.27 -14.74
CA PRO A 71 -10.87 4.06 -13.87
C PRO A 71 -11.00 2.59 -13.50
N LEU A 72 -11.56 2.29 -12.32
CA LEU A 72 -11.74 0.93 -11.81
C LEU A 72 -12.43 0.01 -12.84
N LYS A 73 -13.44 0.54 -13.54
CA LYS A 73 -14.19 -0.19 -14.58
C LYS A 73 -13.33 -0.64 -15.76
N ARG A 74 -12.19 0.02 -16.01
CA ARG A 74 -11.23 -0.33 -17.05
C ARG A 74 -10.08 -1.20 -16.56
N ILE A 75 -10.13 -1.67 -15.33
CA ILE A 75 -9.21 -2.69 -14.79
C ILE A 75 -9.95 -4.03 -14.82
N ALA A 76 -9.33 -5.06 -15.39
CA ALA A 76 -9.92 -6.38 -15.53
C ALA A 76 -10.54 -6.86 -14.20
N PRO A 77 -11.77 -7.37 -14.18
CA PRO A 77 -12.39 -7.93 -12.98
C PRO A 77 -11.51 -8.96 -12.28
N ALA A 78 -10.78 -9.74 -13.08
CA ALA A 78 -9.82 -10.73 -12.58
C ALA A 78 -8.70 -10.11 -11.74
N LEU A 79 -8.18 -8.90 -12.11
CA LEU A 79 -7.14 -8.25 -11.32
C LEU A 79 -7.71 -7.66 -10.03
N ARG A 80 -8.88 -7.00 -10.10
CA ARG A 80 -9.57 -6.49 -8.91
C ARG A 80 -9.80 -7.60 -7.89
N GLN A 81 -10.34 -8.73 -8.35
CA GLN A 81 -10.61 -9.93 -7.57
C GLN A 81 -9.32 -10.55 -6.99
N ALA A 82 -8.28 -10.70 -7.82
CA ALA A 82 -7.00 -11.26 -7.40
C ALA A 82 -6.35 -10.44 -6.29
N VAL A 83 -6.36 -9.11 -6.42
CA VAL A 83 -5.79 -8.20 -5.42
C VAL A 83 -6.58 -8.26 -4.11
N VAL A 84 -7.89 -8.16 -4.15
CA VAL A 84 -8.74 -8.28 -2.96
C VAL A 84 -8.54 -9.64 -2.28
N THR A 85 -8.60 -10.74 -3.03
CA THR A 85 -8.41 -12.09 -2.46
C THR A 85 -7.00 -12.31 -1.88
N SER A 86 -5.97 -11.64 -2.44
CA SER A 86 -4.58 -11.78 -1.99
C SER A 86 -4.24 -10.92 -0.79
N GLU A 87 -4.68 -9.65 -0.81
CA GLU A 87 -4.25 -8.62 0.14
C GLU A 87 -5.24 -8.45 1.29
N ASP A 88 -6.55 -8.60 1.01
CA ASP A 88 -7.60 -8.25 1.96
C ASP A 88 -8.94 -8.90 1.56
N ASP A 89 -9.10 -10.17 1.86
CA ASP A 89 -10.26 -10.99 1.42
C ASP A 89 -11.61 -10.54 2.01
N LEU A 90 -11.60 -9.75 3.08
CA LEU A 90 -12.77 -9.13 3.68
C LEU A 90 -12.92 -7.63 3.34
N PHE A 91 -12.20 -7.10 2.35
CA PHE A 91 -12.17 -5.68 1.98
C PHE A 91 -13.56 -5.03 1.89
N TRP A 92 -14.51 -5.73 1.31
CA TRP A 92 -15.89 -5.25 1.13
C TRP A 92 -16.76 -5.30 2.40
N LYS A 93 -16.24 -5.86 3.52
CA LYS A 93 -17.02 -6.17 4.73
C LYS A 93 -16.56 -5.41 5.98
N HIS A 94 -15.46 -4.68 5.91
CA HIS A 94 -14.92 -3.94 7.06
C HIS A 94 -14.70 -2.47 6.73
N ASP A 95 -14.63 -1.61 7.75
CA ASP A 95 -14.40 -0.18 7.64
C ASP A 95 -12.93 0.17 7.90
N GLY A 96 -12.06 -0.30 7.02
CA GLY A 96 -10.61 -0.01 7.02
C GLY A 96 -9.74 -0.97 7.83
N PHE A 97 -10.31 -1.74 8.77
CA PHE A 97 -9.55 -2.62 9.66
C PHE A 97 -10.11 -4.03 9.68
N ASN A 98 -9.29 -5.00 9.32
CA ASN A 98 -9.61 -6.42 9.43
C ASN A 98 -8.96 -6.99 10.70
N PHE A 99 -9.66 -6.89 11.82
CA PHE A 99 -9.14 -7.30 13.13
C PHE A 99 -8.82 -8.81 13.20
N SER A 100 -9.60 -9.66 12.52
CA SER A 100 -9.30 -11.10 12.48
C SER A 100 -8.02 -11.39 11.74
N GLN A 101 -7.80 -10.77 10.58
CA GLN A 101 -6.56 -10.90 9.81
C GLN A 101 -5.35 -10.33 10.59
N MET A 102 -5.54 -9.21 11.30
CA MET A 102 -4.50 -8.62 12.15
C MET A 102 -4.13 -9.57 13.31
N TYR A 103 -5.11 -10.16 13.97
CA TYR A 103 -4.88 -11.14 15.05
C TYR A 103 -4.13 -12.38 14.53
N ASP A 104 -4.59 -12.94 13.41
CA ASP A 104 -3.95 -14.09 12.79
C ASP A 104 -2.50 -13.79 12.33
N ALA A 105 -2.27 -12.59 11.82
CA ALA A 105 -0.92 -12.16 11.47
C ALA A 105 -0.02 -12.03 12.72
N LEU A 106 -0.54 -11.45 13.80
CA LEU A 106 0.17 -11.30 15.07
C LEU A 106 0.53 -12.68 15.64
N LYS A 107 -0.43 -13.60 15.69
CA LYS A 107 -0.21 -14.98 16.15
C LYS A 107 0.87 -15.68 15.33
N ARG A 108 0.77 -15.65 13.99
CA ARG A 108 1.78 -16.24 13.09
C ARG A 108 3.17 -15.64 13.26
N ASN A 109 3.24 -14.33 13.52
CA ASN A 109 4.51 -13.65 13.75
C ASN A 109 5.12 -14.03 15.09
N TRP A 110 4.29 -14.18 16.12
CA TRP A 110 4.69 -14.66 17.45
C TRP A 110 5.24 -16.09 17.38
N ASP A 111 4.47 -17.01 16.78
CA ASP A 111 4.84 -18.43 16.65
C ASP A 111 6.16 -18.62 15.86
N LYS A 112 6.45 -17.72 14.92
CA LYS A 112 7.67 -17.79 14.10
C LYS A 112 8.84 -16.97 14.62
N GLY A 113 8.66 -16.22 15.71
CA GLY A 113 9.69 -15.31 16.24
C GLY A 113 10.17 -14.25 15.24
N ARG A 114 9.39 -13.97 14.18
CA ARG A 114 9.74 -13.00 13.13
C ARG A 114 8.50 -12.43 12.44
N MET A 115 8.63 -11.23 11.84
CA MET A 115 7.59 -10.60 11.04
C MET A 115 7.37 -11.37 9.72
N ALA A 116 6.63 -12.45 9.78
CA ALA A 116 6.43 -13.39 8.66
C ALA A 116 5.12 -13.14 7.88
N ALA A 117 4.14 -12.49 8.50
CA ALA A 117 2.83 -12.23 7.91
C ALA A 117 2.45 -10.74 8.05
N GLY A 118 1.92 -10.16 6.99
CA GLY A 118 1.28 -8.84 7.01
C GLY A 118 -0.21 -8.98 7.34
N GLY A 119 -0.73 -8.07 8.15
CA GLY A 119 -2.15 -7.97 8.50
C GLY A 119 -2.72 -6.59 8.17
N SER A 120 -2.15 -5.90 7.18
CA SER A 120 -2.63 -4.58 6.76
C SER A 120 -3.65 -4.73 5.63
N THR A 121 -4.77 -4.03 5.74
CA THR A 121 -5.83 -3.96 4.73
C THR A 121 -5.41 -3.13 3.51
N ILE A 122 -6.20 -3.20 2.43
CA ILE A 122 -6.02 -2.35 1.23
C ILE A 122 -6.09 -0.87 1.62
N SER A 123 -7.04 -0.48 2.47
CA SER A 123 -7.20 0.92 2.92
C SER A 123 -5.99 1.40 3.73
N GLN A 124 -5.43 0.56 4.61
CA GLN A 124 -4.20 0.86 5.33
C GLN A 124 -2.99 0.98 4.40
N GLN A 125 -2.89 0.12 3.39
CA GLN A 125 -1.84 0.20 2.39
C GLN A 125 -1.98 1.45 1.52
N LEU A 126 -3.21 1.85 1.16
CA LEU A 126 -3.49 3.09 0.44
C LEU A 126 -3.05 4.30 1.27
N ALA A 127 -3.48 4.40 2.53
CA ALA A 127 -3.10 5.48 3.44
C ALA A 127 -1.57 5.60 3.55
N LYS A 128 -0.88 4.46 3.72
CA LYS A 128 0.59 4.42 3.74
C LYS A 128 1.19 4.96 2.45
N ASN A 129 0.71 4.52 1.29
CA ASN A 129 1.26 4.91 0.00
C ASN A 129 1.08 6.41 -0.27
N LEU A 130 -0.07 6.97 0.11
CA LEU A 130 -0.39 8.37 -0.14
C LEU A 130 0.43 9.34 0.73
N TRP A 131 0.61 9.04 2.02
CA TRP A 131 1.08 10.04 2.99
C TRP A 131 2.31 9.63 3.82
N PHE A 132 2.78 8.39 3.69
CA PHE A 132 3.86 7.90 4.55
C PHE A 132 4.95 7.20 3.74
N THR A 133 6.12 7.12 4.37
CA THR A 133 7.25 6.32 3.88
C THR A 133 7.14 4.87 4.35
N PRO A 134 7.85 3.91 3.72
CA PRO A 134 7.85 2.51 4.14
C PRO A 134 8.60 2.23 5.45
N GLU A 135 9.22 3.24 6.06
CA GLU A 135 9.94 3.12 7.32
C GLU A 135 9.04 2.58 8.44
N ARG A 136 9.60 1.71 9.27
CA ARG A 136 8.86 1.06 10.34
C ARG A 136 8.92 1.90 11.61
N SER A 137 7.78 2.46 12.02
CA SER A 137 7.62 3.21 13.25
C SER A 137 6.22 2.98 13.83
N ILE A 138 6.12 2.83 15.14
CA ILE A 138 4.82 2.73 15.83
C ILE A 138 4.03 4.02 15.64
N LEU A 139 4.68 5.19 15.78
CA LEU A 139 4.04 6.49 15.59
C LEU A 139 3.47 6.63 14.17
N ARG A 140 4.24 6.23 13.14
CA ARG A 140 3.75 6.19 11.78
C ARG A 140 2.53 5.27 11.65
N LYS A 141 2.53 4.11 12.31
CA LYS A 141 1.40 3.16 12.22
C LYS A 141 0.12 3.72 12.88
N ILE A 142 0.24 4.50 13.96
CA ILE A 142 -0.89 5.21 14.56
C ILE A 142 -1.44 6.26 13.58
N LYS A 143 -0.57 7.08 12.99
CA LYS A 143 -0.96 8.08 11.97
C LYS A 143 -1.61 7.43 10.75
N GLU A 144 -1.05 6.32 10.27
CA GLU A 144 -1.61 5.50 9.19
C GLU A 144 -3.03 5.02 9.54
N ALA A 145 -3.26 4.57 10.78
CA ALA A 145 -4.59 4.14 11.22
C ALA A 145 -5.60 5.30 11.20
N ILE A 146 -5.22 6.50 11.67
CA ILE A 146 -6.07 7.69 11.60
C ILE A 146 -6.42 8.01 10.14
N MET A 147 -5.43 8.04 9.25
CA MET A 147 -5.66 8.31 7.84
C MET A 147 -6.51 7.24 7.16
N THR A 148 -6.35 5.97 7.54
CA THR A 148 -7.20 4.87 7.07
C THR A 148 -8.66 5.08 7.43
N TRP A 149 -8.93 5.39 8.71
CA TRP A 149 -10.28 5.71 9.19
C TRP A 149 -10.89 6.89 8.42
N ARG A 150 -10.12 7.95 8.20
CA ARG A 150 -10.58 9.12 7.44
C ARG A 150 -10.84 8.81 5.97
N LEU A 151 -10.05 7.94 5.34
CA LEU A 151 -10.31 7.46 3.97
C LEU A 151 -11.66 6.73 3.88
N GLU A 152 -11.93 5.83 4.82
CA GLU A 152 -13.16 5.05 4.83
C GLU A 152 -14.41 5.91 5.14
N LEU A 153 -14.25 7.01 5.88
CA LEU A 153 -15.34 7.98 6.09
C LEU A 153 -15.62 8.86 4.85
N ALA A 154 -14.60 9.12 4.05
CA ALA A 154 -14.70 10.07 2.93
C ALA A 154 -14.95 9.41 1.58
N LEU A 155 -14.63 8.13 1.42
CA LEU A 155 -14.63 7.44 0.13
C LEU A 155 -15.39 6.12 0.21
N ASP A 156 -16.07 5.76 -0.87
CA ASP A 156 -16.61 4.41 -1.01
C ASP A 156 -15.50 3.36 -1.31
N LYS A 157 -15.83 2.10 -1.13
CA LYS A 157 -14.90 0.98 -1.33
C LYS A 157 -14.39 0.86 -2.78
N GLU A 158 -15.22 1.18 -3.76
CA GLU A 158 -14.81 1.14 -5.16
C GLU A 158 -13.75 2.20 -5.43
N ARG A 159 -13.92 3.40 -4.88
CA ARG A 159 -12.95 4.48 -5.02
C ARG A 159 -11.64 4.19 -4.28
N ILE A 160 -11.70 3.62 -3.08
CA ILE A 160 -10.52 3.18 -2.34
C ILE A 160 -9.74 2.14 -3.15
N LEU A 161 -10.43 1.15 -3.74
CA LEU A 161 -9.79 0.13 -4.57
C LEU A 161 -9.21 0.72 -5.86
N GLU A 162 -9.93 1.66 -6.49
CA GLU A 162 -9.43 2.37 -7.68
C GLU A 162 -8.13 3.12 -7.38
N LEU A 163 -8.13 3.93 -6.33
CA LEU A 163 -6.95 4.66 -5.87
C LEU A 163 -5.79 3.69 -5.60
N TYR A 164 -6.03 2.64 -4.83
CA TYR A 164 -5.01 1.65 -4.50
C TYR A 164 -4.40 1.01 -5.74
N LEU A 165 -5.23 0.52 -6.66
CA LEU A 165 -4.79 -0.13 -7.89
C LEU A 165 -4.02 0.81 -8.84
N ASN A 166 -4.20 2.12 -8.71
CA ASN A 166 -3.49 3.12 -9.52
C ASN A 166 -2.21 3.67 -8.87
N VAL A 167 -2.05 3.56 -7.53
CA VAL A 167 -0.85 4.09 -6.83
C VAL A 167 0.07 3.01 -6.29
N ALA A 168 -0.36 1.75 -6.19
CA ALA A 168 0.47 0.66 -5.69
C ALA A 168 1.71 0.45 -6.56
N GLU A 169 2.85 0.14 -5.92
CA GLU A 169 4.10 -0.22 -6.60
C GLU A 169 4.05 -1.68 -7.03
N TRP A 170 4.28 -1.97 -8.31
CA TRP A 170 4.43 -3.32 -8.87
C TRP A 170 5.85 -3.66 -9.33
N GLY A 171 6.76 -2.72 -9.27
CA GLY A 171 8.15 -2.89 -9.68
C GLY A 171 8.91 -1.59 -9.59
N ASN A 172 10.19 -1.63 -9.89
CA ASN A 172 11.03 -0.45 -9.79
C ASN A 172 10.55 0.65 -10.76
N GLY A 173 9.99 1.73 -10.21
CA GLY A 173 9.39 2.83 -10.96
C GLY A 173 8.09 2.47 -11.69
N VAL A 174 7.46 1.31 -11.39
CA VAL A 174 6.20 0.87 -11.99
C VAL A 174 5.09 1.00 -10.97
N TYR A 175 4.20 1.97 -11.17
CA TYR A 175 3.08 2.26 -10.30
C TYR A 175 1.76 2.15 -11.04
N GLY A 176 0.81 1.49 -10.41
CA GLY A 176 -0.53 1.30 -10.93
C GLY A 176 -0.68 0.11 -11.87
N ALA A 177 -1.92 -0.38 -11.93
CA ALA A 177 -2.30 -1.59 -12.65
C ALA A 177 -2.04 -1.51 -14.16
N GLU A 178 -2.31 -0.36 -14.78
CA GLU A 178 -2.10 -0.18 -16.23
C GLU A 178 -0.61 -0.20 -16.58
N ALA A 179 0.20 0.53 -15.82
CA ALA A 179 1.65 0.52 -16.04
C ALA A 179 2.25 -0.87 -15.79
N ALA A 180 1.77 -1.61 -14.78
CA ALA A 180 2.20 -2.97 -14.50
C ALA A 180 1.81 -3.94 -15.63
N ALA A 181 0.58 -3.88 -16.12
CA ALA A 181 0.10 -4.71 -17.22
C ALA A 181 0.92 -4.49 -18.50
N ARG A 182 1.16 -3.23 -18.85
CA ARG A 182 2.00 -2.86 -20.01
C ARG A 182 3.45 -3.30 -19.84
N HIS A 183 4.02 -3.07 -18.64
CA HIS A 183 5.41 -3.40 -18.37
C HIS A 183 5.70 -4.89 -18.41
N TYR A 184 4.82 -5.71 -17.82
CA TYR A 184 5.07 -7.14 -17.65
C TYR A 184 4.46 -8.02 -18.75
N PHE A 185 3.37 -7.56 -19.38
CA PHE A 185 2.61 -8.38 -20.33
C PHE A 185 2.35 -7.70 -21.67
N GLY A 186 2.78 -6.44 -21.85
CA GLY A 186 2.63 -5.71 -23.12
C GLY A 186 1.17 -5.37 -23.48
N LYS A 187 0.23 -5.40 -22.51
CA LYS A 187 -1.20 -5.19 -22.75
C LYS A 187 -1.81 -4.24 -21.72
N SER A 188 -3.03 -3.78 -22.00
CA SER A 188 -3.81 -2.97 -21.06
C SER A 188 -4.25 -3.80 -19.84
N ALA A 189 -4.41 -3.12 -18.69
CA ALA A 189 -4.96 -3.71 -17.48
C ALA A 189 -6.38 -4.30 -17.68
N ALA A 190 -7.15 -3.77 -18.64
CA ALA A 190 -8.46 -4.30 -19.01
C ALA A 190 -8.39 -5.71 -19.62
N ASN A 191 -7.29 -6.06 -20.26
CA ASN A 191 -7.12 -7.29 -21.04
C ASN A 191 -6.30 -8.37 -20.32
N LEU A 192 -6.08 -8.22 -19.02
CA LEU A 192 -5.36 -9.21 -18.22
C LEU A 192 -6.20 -10.49 -18.08
N SER A 193 -5.61 -11.63 -18.40
CA SER A 193 -6.18 -12.94 -18.08
C SER A 193 -6.15 -13.21 -16.58
N ARG A 194 -6.97 -14.16 -16.10
CA ARG A 194 -6.98 -14.57 -14.67
C ARG A 194 -5.59 -14.97 -14.16
N GLY A 195 -4.81 -15.67 -14.99
CA GLY A 195 -3.45 -16.09 -14.63
C GLY A 195 -2.47 -14.92 -14.50
N GLU A 196 -2.53 -13.95 -15.40
CA GLU A 196 -1.71 -12.74 -15.35
C GLU A 196 -2.10 -11.84 -14.16
N ALA A 197 -3.40 -11.66 -13.94
CA ALA A 197 -3.94 -10.95 -12.79
C ALA A 197 -3.46 -11.54 -11.46
N ALA A 198 -3.54 -12.86 -11.30
CA ALA A 198 -3.06 -13.54 -10.11
C ALA A 198 -1.54 -13.38 -9.92
N ARG A 199 -0.74 -13.39 -11.01
CA ARG A 199 0.71 -13.11 -10.93
C ARG A 199 1.01 -11.71 -10.46
N LEU A 200 0.31 -10.69 -10.98
CA LEU A 200 0.47 -9.30 -10.49
C LEU A 200 0.08 -9.18 -9.03
N ALA A 201 -1.08 -9.69 -8.63
CA ALA A 201 -1.54 -9.57 -7.25
C ALA A 201 -0.54 -10.13 -6.24
N VAL A 202 0.03 -11.32 -6.48
CA VAL A 202 1.00 -11.91 -5.55
C VAL A 202 2.37 -11.23 -5.56
N MET A 203 2.62 -10.27 -6.46
CA MET A 203 3.82 -9.46 -6.44
C MET A 203 3.77 -8.32 -5.42
N LEU A 204 2.59 -7.77 -5.14
CA LEU A 204 2.38 -6.58 -4.29
C LEU A 204 3.11 -6.60 -2.94
N PRO A 205 3.17 -7.72 -2.19
CA PRO A 205 3.90 -7.74 -0.92
C PRO A 205 5.42 -7.55 -1.04
N SER A 206 5.99 -7.73 -2.23
CA SER A 206 7.44 -7.59 -2.47
C SER A 206 7.74 -7.23 -3.94
N PRO A 207 7.28 -6.08 -4.43
CA PRO A 207 7.27 -5.77 -5.85
C PRO A 207 8.67 -5.61 -6.46
N LEU A 208 9.65 -5.24 -5.64
CA LEU A 208 11.05 -5.11 -6.11
C LEU A 208 11.80 -6.45 -6.18
N ARG A 209 11.27 -7.50 -5.55
CA ARG A 209 11.92 -8.82 -5.48
C ARG A 209 11.20 -9.89 -6.30
N ARG A 210 9.98 -9.62 -6.75
CA ARG A 210 9.12 -10.57 -7.45
C ARG A 210 8.88 -10.12 -8.88
N THR A 211 9.03 -11.05 -9.82
CA THR A 211 8.66 -10.84 -11.22
C THR A 211 7.63 -11.90 -11.63
N PRO A 212 6.78 -11.66 -12.64
CA PRO A 212 5.75 -12.62 -13.06
C PRO A 212 6.30 -13.97 -13.48
N SER A 213 7.56 -14.03 -13.93
CA SER A 213 8.24 -15.25 -14.39
C SER A 213 8.87 -16.05 -13.25
N SER A 214 9.08 -15.45 -12.07
CA SER A 214 9.77 -16.10 -10.95
C SER A 214 9.01 -17.33 -10.43
N ALA A 215 9.73 -18.38 -10.01
CA ALA A 215 9.14 -19.61 -9.50
C ALA A 215 8.21 -19.36 -8.29
N ILE A 216 8.58 -18.42 -7.41
CA ILE A 216 7.76 -18.06 -6.25
C ILE A 216 6.41 -17.46 -6.68
N VAL A 217 6.40 -16.57 -7.69
CA VAL A 217 5.18 -15.95 -8.21
C VAL A 217 4.30 -17.01 -8.89
N LYS A 218 4.87 -17.89 -9.72
CA LYS A 218 4.12 -18.99 -10.34
C LYS A 218 3.42 -19.87 -9.29
N ARG A 219 4.15 -20.26 -8.23
CA ARG A 219 3.59 -21.07 -7.13
C ARG A 219 2.49 -20.33 -6.36
N LEU A 220 2.72 -19.05 -5.99
CA LEU A 220 1.75 -18.27 -5.23
C LEU A 220 0.51 -17.95 -6.06
N SER A 221 0.66 -17.61 -7.34
CA SER A 221 -0.47 -17.32 -8.23
C SER A 221 -1.34 -18.56 -8.46
N SER A 222 -0.76 -19.75 -8.60
CA SER A 222 -1.53 -21.00 -8.70
C SER A 222 -2.38 -21.28 -7.44
N ARG A 223 -1.86 -20.94 -6.25
CA ARG A 223 -2.62 -21.03 -5.00
C ARG A 223 -3.74 -19.98 -4.93
N LEU A 224 -3.43 -18.76 -5.35
CA LEU A 224 -4.41 -17.67 -5.38
C LEU A 224 -5.58 -17.98 -6.32
N LEU A 225 -5.30 -18.51 -7.52
CA LEU A 225 -6.33 -18.89 -8.50
C LEU A 225 -7.35 -19.90 -7.95
N LYS A 226 -6.94 -20.78 -7.04
CA LYS A 226 -7.84 -21.74 -6.38
C LYS A 226 -8.77 -21.08 -5.36
N ARG A 227 -8.36 -19.90 -4.80
CA ARG A 227 -9.14 -19.14 -3.81
C ARG A 227 -10.03 -18.08 -4.45
N MET A 228 -9.68 -17.62 -5.65
CA MET A 228 -10.49 -16.62 -6.38
C MET A 228 -11.83 -17.23 -6.78
N PRO A 229 -12.95 -16.49 -6.60
CA PRO A 229 -14.25 -16.88 -7.12
C PRO A 229 -14.18 -17.19 -8.62
N ARG A 230 -15.03 -18.14 -9.10
CA ARG A 230 -15.11 -18.51 -10.51
C ARG A 230 -15.79 -17.43 -11.34
#